data_29cb7bda5983abcf60e73387bbdf7785
#
_entry.id   29cb7bda5983abcf60e73387bbdf7785
#
_cell.length_a   1.000
_cell.length_b   1.000
_cell.length_c   1.000
_cell.angle_alpha   90.00
_cell.angle_beta   90.00
_cell.angle_gamma   90.00
#
_symmetry.space_group_name_H-M   'P 1'
#
loop_
_entity.id
_entity.type
_entity.pdbx_description
1 polymer ?
#
loop_
_entity_poly.entity_id
_entity_poly.type
_entity_poly.pdbx_seq_one_letter_code
_entity_poly.pdbx_strand_id
1 'polypeptide(L)'
;MRNSIFPKREPGSNSWLLSFSWEQRNAKELCNIGTGKSNTQDQIEDGIYPFFIRSDVPVKSNKFLYDCEAVITIGDGNIGKVFHYVNGKFDLHQRCYKMTDFQFVTGKYFFYFFSTHFYERAMKMTAKATVDSVRLEMIADMEIRYPHHTTEQVAIANFFSNLDRLITLHQRERLFLILEEILC
;
A
#
# COMPACT_ATOMS: atom_id res chain seq x y z
N MET A 1 -1.84 -7.30 -49.35
CA MET A 1 -2.80 -6.31 -48.83
C MET A 1 -2.75 -6.39 -47.29
N ARG A 2 -2.18 -5.39 -46.62
CA ARG A 2 -2.05 -5.36 -45.15
C ARG A 2 -3.28 -4.63 -44.63
N ASN A 3 -4.17 -5.33 -43.92
CA ASN A 3 -5.29 -4.73 -43.22
C ASN A 3 -4.74 -3.98 -41.95
N SER A 4 -4.89 -2.66 -41.98
CA SER A 4 -4.61 -1.81 -40.85
C SER A 4 -5.64 -2.08 -39.73
N ILE A 5 -5.15 -2.48 -38.54
CA ILE A 5 -5.94 -2.78 -37.35
C ILE A 5 -6.41 -1.50 -36.65
N PHE A 6 -6.03 -0.32 -37.12
CA PHE A 6 -6.42 0.94 -36.49
C PHE A 6 -7.61 1.56 -37.23
N PRO A 7 -8.68 1.99 -36.52
CA PRO A 7 -9.81 2.68 -37.13
C PRO A 7 -9.37 4.01 -37.74
N LYS A 8 -9.91 4.33 -38.92
CA LYS A 8 -9.65 5.60 -39.58
C LYS A 8 -10.20 6.76 -38.77
N ARG A 9 -9.40 7.83 -38.63
CA ARG A 9 -9.79 9.09 -37.98
C ARG A 9 -10.91 9.77 -38.77
N GLU A 10 -12.03 10.04 -38.08
CA GLU A 10 -13.02 11.02 -38.53
C GLU A 10 -12.58 12.41 -38.09
N PRO A 11 -12.57 13.43 -38.93
CA PRO A 11 -12.23 14.80 -38.54
C PRO A 11 -13.43 15.46 -37.86
N GLY A 12 -13.37 15.60 -36.52
CA GLY A 12 -14.38 16.39 -35.80
C GLY A 12 -14.74 15.96 -34.39
N SER A 13 -14.30 14.82 -33.87
CA SER A 13 -14.61 14.43 -32.49
C SER A 13 -13.37 14.49 -31.58
N ASN A 14 -13.19 15.62 -30.89
CA ASN A 14 -12.19 15.77 -29.82
C ASN A 14 -12.57 15.04 -28.51
N SER A 15 -13.51 14.09 -28.54
CA SER A 15 -14.11 13.51 -27.33
C SER A 15 -13.37 12.32 -26.74
N TRP A 16 -12.26 11.88 -27.34
CA TRP A 16 -11.50 10.72 -26.84
C TRP A 16 -9.98 10.94 -26.73
N LEU A 17 -9.51 12.16 -26.81
CA LEU A 17 -8.35 12.57 -26.05
C LEU A 17 -8.75 12.64 -24.58
N LEU A 18 -9.10 11.49 -23.97
CA LEU A 18 -8.92 11.30 -22.56
C LEU A 18 -7.42 11.58 -22.37
N SER A 19 -7.13 12.80 -21.97
CA SER A 19 -5.81 13.20 -21.52
C SER A 19 -5.46 12.22 -20.43
N PHE A 20 -4.63 11.23 -20.71
CA PHE A 20 -3.98 10.41 -19.70
C PHE A 20 -3.03 11.33 -18.94
N SER A 21 -3.60 12.28 -18.20
CA SER A 21 -2.83 13.20 -17.39
C SER A 21 -2.54 12.54 -16.07
N TRP A 22 -1.28 12.27 -15.86
CA TRP A 22 -0.78 11.87 -14.56
C TRP A 22 -0.40 13.12 -13.79
N GLU A 23 -0.80 13.16 -12.53
CA GLU A 23 -0.41 14.19 -11.58
C GLU A 23 0.69 13.67 -10.66
N GLN A 24 1.40 14.60 -10.05
CA GLN A 24 2.43 14.31 -9.06
C GLN A 24 2.29 15.28 -7.89
N ARG A 25 2.18 14.73 -6.69
CA ARG A 25 2.11 15.50 -5.43
C ARG A 25 2.88 14.78 -4.34
N ASN A 26 3.26 15.52 -3.32
CA ASN A 26 3.83 14.92 -2.11
C ASN A 26 2.76 14.16 -1.32
N ALA A 27 3.16 13.08 -0.64
CA ALA A 27 2.22 12.27 0.15
C ALA A 27 1.43 13.08 1.19
N LYS A 28 2.06 14.09 1.81
CA LYS A 28 1.42 15.01 2.78
C LYS A 28 0.29 15.86 2.18
N GLU A 29 0.23 16.00 0.86
CA GLU A 29 -0.84 16.71 0.16
C GLU A 29 -2.00 15.76 -0.21
N LEU A 30 -1.76 14.45 -0.14
CA LEU A 30 -2.68 13.42 -0.56
C LEU A 30 -3.34 12.68 0.61
N CYS A 31 -2.76 12.73 1.81
CA CYS A 31 -3.27 12.01 2.97
C CYS A 31 -2.81 12.62 4.30
N ASN A 32 -3.51 12.30 5.36
CA ASN A 32 -3.07 12.58 6.73
C ASN A 32 -2.08 11.50 7.19
N ILE A 33 -0.94 11.93 7.74
CA ILE A 33 0.11 11.02 8.20
C ILE A 33 0.23 11.13 9.71
N GLY A 34 0.22 10.01 10.41
CA GLY A 34 0.36 9.96 11.86
C GLY A 34 0.89 8.62 12.34
N THR A 35 1.16 8.50 13.63
CA THR A 35 1.58 7.26 14.27
C THR A 35 0.46 6.65 15.11
N GLY A 36 0.64 5.39 15.51
CA GLY A 36 -0.23 4.73 16.48
C GLY A 36 0.00 5.25 17.90
N LYS A 37 -0.74 4.66 18.87
CA LYS A 37 -0.68 5.03 20.29
C LYS A 37 -0.54 3.81 21.19
N SER A 38 -0.75 2.59 20.68
CA SER A 38 -0.70 1.34 21.46
C SER A 38 0.72 0.81 21.59
N ASN A 39 0.95 -0.02 22.62
CA ASN A 39 2.21 -0.70 22.87
C ASN A 39 2.06 -2.21 22.66
N THR A 40 3.17 -2.93 22.50
CA THR A 40 3.19 -4.37 22.27
C THR A 40 2.48 -5.16 23.40
N GLN A 41 2.50 -4.65 24.62
CA GLN A 41 1.78 -5.24 25.77
C GLN A 41 0.25 -5.23 25.63
N ASP A 42 -0.30 -4.45 24.68
CA ASP A 42 -1.74 -4.41 24.36
C ASP A 42 -2.19 -5.58 23.48
N GLN A 43 -1.26 -6.45 23.06
CA GLN A 43 -1.54 -7.63 22.28
C GLN A 43 -2.33 -8.66 23.10
N ILE A 44 -3.33 -9.25 22.45
CA ILE A 44 -4.17 -10.34 23.00
C ILE A 44 -4.28 -11.42 21.95
N GLU A 45 -3.92 -12.67 22.29
CA GLU A 45 -3.85 -13.78 21.32
C GLU A 45 -5.18 -14.02 20.61
N ASP A 46 -6.28 -14.06 21.36
CA ASP A 46 -7.65 -14.23 20.85
C ASP A 46 -8.40 -12.92 20.67
N GLY A 47 -7.70 -11.82 20.42
CA GLY A 47 -8.30 -10.51 20.21
C GLY A 47 -9.18 -10.45 18.97
N ILE A 48 -10.10 -9.47 18.94
CA ILE A 48 -11.12 -9.32 17.89
C ILE A 48 -10.57 -8.49 16.71
N TYR A 49 -9.78 -7.44 16.99
CA TYR A 49 -9.35 -6.48 15.98
C TYR A 49 -7.89 -6.71 15.57
N PRO A 50 -7.54 -6.49 14.29
CA PRO A 50 -6.15 -6.50 13.89
C PRO A 50 -5.38 -5.38 14.61
N PHE A 51 -4.21 -5.72 15.12
CA PHE A 51 -3.30 -4.79 15.74
C PHE A 51 -1.97 -4.81 14.96
N PHE A 52 -1.69 -3.72 14.29
CA PHE A 52 -0.49 -3.56 13.48
C PHE A 52 0.68 -3.12 14.35
N ILE A 53 1.67 -3.99 14.44
CA ILE A 53 2.93 -3.77 15.15
C ILE A 53 4.09 -3.79 14.15
N ARG A 54 5.34 -3.89 14.60
CA ARG A 54 6.54 -3.91 13.75
C ARG A 54 6.81 -5.29 13.13
N SER A 55 5.79 -5.99 12.66
CA SER A 55 5.89 -7.32 12.04
C SER A 55 5.12 -7.39 10.72
N ASP A 56 5.50 -8.36 9.89
CA ASP A 56 4.85 -8.62 8.61
C ASP A 56 3.41 -9.12 8.79
N VAL A 57 3.13 -9.78 9.91
CA VAL A 57 1.81 -10.29 10.24
C VAL A 57 1.24 -9.48 11.40
N PRO A 58 0.05 -8.89 11.24
CA PRO A 58 -0.63 -8.22 12.35
C PRO A 58 -0.95 -9.20 13.48
N VAL A 59 -0.82 -8.75 14.70
CA VAL A 59 -1.32 -9.45 15.88
C VAL A 59 -2.75 -9.00 16.18
N LYS A 60 -3.31 -9.35 17.32
CA LYS A 60 -4.68 -9.02 17.67
C LYS A 60 -4.76 -8.19 18.95
N SER A 61 -5.86 -7.44 19.10
CA SER A 61 -6.22 -6.65 20.27
C SER A 61 -7.74 -6.70 20.49
N ASN A 62 -8.20 -6.49 21.70
CA ASN A 62 -9.63 -6.32 22.01
C ASN A 62 -10.11 -4.88 21.90
N LYS A 63 -9.20 -3.95 21.65
CA LYS A 63 -9.54 -2.55 21.38
C LYS A 63 -9.17 -2.17 19.96
N PHE A 64 -9.85 -1.16 19.45
CA PHE A 64 -9.44 -0.46 18.23
C PHE A 64 -9.34 1.04 18.52
N LEU A 65 -8.36 1.70 17.94
CA LEU A 65 -8.19 3.15 18.05
C LEU A 65 -8.61 3.86 16.76
N TYR A 66 -8.74 3.13 15.68
CA TYR A 66 -9.06 3.67 14.35
C TYR A 66 -10.14 2.83 13.69
N ASP A 67 -11.04 3.49 12.96
CA ASP A 67 -12.08 2.88 12.10
C ASP A 67 -12.11 3.66 10.80
N CYS A 68 -11.19 3.34 9.88
CA CYS A 68 -11.01 4.08 8.63
C CYS A 68 -10.20 3.25 7.60
N GLU A 69 -10.13 3.78 6.37
CA GLU A 69 -9.17 3.31 5.37
C GLU A 69 -7.78 3.83 5.73
N ALA A 70 -6.78 2.93 5.76
CA ALA A 70 -5.41 3.30 6.06
C ALA A 70 -4.38 2.46 5.29
N VAL A 71 -3.27 3.10 4.95
CA VAL A 71 -2.02 2.45 4.57
C VAL A 71 -1.06 2.57 5.74
N ILE A 72 -0.43 1.45 6.11
CA ILE A 72 0.41 1.36 7.30
C ILE A 72 1.82 0.93 6.89
N THR A 73 2.83 1.51 7.53
CA THR A 73 4.22 1.06 7.45
C THR A 73 4.88 1.13 8.82
N ILE A 74 5.90 0.31 9.02
CA ILE A 74 6.66 0.30 10.28
C ILE A 74 7.68 1.43 10.32
N GLY A 75 7.90 1.97 11.51
CA GLY A 75 8.81 3.09 11.74
C GLY A 75 10.26 2.68 12.04
N ASP A 76 10.52 1.44 12.43
CA ASP A 76 11.86 0.91 12.73
C ASP A 76 11.97 -0.59 12.42
N GLY A 77 13.17 -1.13 12.40
CA GLY A 77 13.45 -2.53 12.05
C GLY A 77 13.55 -2.73 10.53
N ASN A 78 12.66 -3.53 9.94
CA ASN A 78 12.63 -3.80 8.49
C ASN A 78 12.09 -2.61 7.68
N ILE A 79 12.78 -1.47 7.75
CA ILE A 79 12.38 -0.20 7.14
C ILE A 79 12.07 -0.38 5.66
N GLY A 80 10.90 0.11 5.25
CA GLY A 80 10.47 0.13 3.85
C GLY A 80 10.18 -1.24 3.25
N LYS A 81 9.98 -2.27 4.08
CA LYS A 81 9.64 -3.63 3.62
C LYS A 81 8.30 -4.13 4.12
N VAL A 82 7.76 -3.55 5.17
CA VAL A 82 6.48 -3.96 5.77
C VAL A 82 5.43 -2.90 5.50
N PHE A 83 4.38 -3.31 4.81
CA PHE A 83 3.26 -2.47 4.44
C PHE A 83 1.94 -3.23 4.63
N HIS A 84 0.93 -2.55 5.16
CA HIS A 84 -0.42 -3.09 5.27
C HIS A 84 -1.43 -2.11 4.70
N TYR A 85 -2.48 -2.66 4.12
CA TYR A 85 -3.69 -1.94 3.76
C TYR A 85 -4.83 -2.46 4.62
N VAL A 86 -5.57 -1.56 5.23
CA VAL A 86 -6.74 -1.87 6.04
C VAL A 86 -7.87 -0.90 5.74
N ASN A 87 -9.11 -1.39 5.77
CA ASN A 87 -10.30 -0.57 5.73
C ASN A 87 -11.28 -1.10 6.79
N GLY A 88 -11.46 -0.35 7.87
CA GLY A 88 -12.26 -0.71 9.02
C GLY A 88 -11.54 -0.53 10.35
N LYS A 89 -11.90 -1.33 11.35
CA LYS A 89 -11.44 -1.20 12.73
C LYS A 89 -10.07 -1.86 12.95
N PHE A 90 -9.13 -1.11 13.51
CA PHE A 90 -7.80 -1.62 13.83
C PHE A 90 -7.15 -0.87 14.99
N ASP A 91 -6.16 -1.51 15.59
CA ASP A 91 -5.24 -0.88 16.53
C ASP A 91 -3.86 -0.70 15.88
N LEU A 92 -3.07 0.26 16.37
CA LEU A 92 -1.78 0.61 15.77
C LEU A 92 -0.74 0.93 16.84
N HIS A 93 0.41 0.29 16.72
CA HIS A 93 1.56 0.52 17.58
C HIS A 93 2.16 1.92 17.37
N GLN A 94 2.62 2.56 18.45
CA GLN A 94 3.17 3.92 18.43
C GLN A 94 4.37 4.12 17.48
N ARG A 95 5.07 3.05 17.10
CA ARG A 95 6.20 3.10 16.17
C ARG A 95 5.83 2.68 14.74
N CYS A 96 4.55 2.64 14.42
CA CYS A 96 4.06 2.44 13.07
C CYS A 96 3.40 3.71 12.58
N TYR A 97 3.60 4.01 11.30
CA TYR A 97 2.94 5.13 10.62
C TYR A 97 1.68 4.65 9.94
N LYS A 98 0.66 5.51 9.94
CA LYS A 98 -0.55 5.36 9.14
C LYS A 98 -0.73 6.56 8.22
N MET A 99 -1.21 6.33 7.02
CA MET A 99 -1.68 7.30 6.05
C MET A 99 -3.18 7.08 5.89
N THR A 100 -3.98 8.13 6.10
CA THR A 100 -5.46 8.09 6.11
C THR A 100 -6.03 9.30 5.37
N ASP A 101 -7.36 9.35 5.20
CA ASP A 101 -8.06 10.52 4.64
C ASP A 101 -7.52 10.92 3.26
N PHE A 102 -7.47 9.96 2.35
CA PHE A 102 -6.89 10.12 1.02
C PHE A 102 -7.69 11.13 0.19
N GLN A 103 -6.97 12.06 -0.45
CA GLN A 103 -7.52 13.07 -1.37
C GLN A 103 -6.83 12.95 -2.72
N PHE A 104 -7.58 13.14 -3.82
CA PHE A 104 -7.12 13.02 -5.21
C PHE A 104 -6.65 11.62 -5.62
N VAL A 105 -6.38 10.74 -4.67
CA VAL A 105 -5.90 9.37 -4.88
C VAL A 105 -6.70 8.41 -4.02
N THR A 106 -7.01 7.21 -4.54
CA THR A 106 -7.64 6.16 -3.73
C THR A 106 -6.62 5.52 -2.81
N GLY A 107 -7.00 5.17 -1.57
CA GLY A 107 -6.08 4.57 -0.60
C GLY A 107 -5.44 3.27 -1.11
N LYS A 108 -6.19 2.48 -1.89
CA LYS A 108 -5.67 1.24 -2.46
C LYS A 108 -4.65 1.47 -3.57
N TYR A 109 -4.84 2.48 -4.44
CA TYR A 109 -3.82 2.89 -5.41
C TYR A 109 -2.58 3.41 -4.69
N PHE A 110 -2.78 4.30 -3.70
CA PHE A 110 -1.69 4.84 -2.88
C PHE A 110 -0.88 3.72 -2.22
N PHE A 111 -1.54 2.68 -1.68
CA PHE A 111 -0.88 1.52 -1.09
C PHE A 111 0.09 0.85 -2.06
N TYR A 112 -0.35 0.53 -3.29
CA TYR A 112 0.50 -0.13 -4.27
C TYR A 112 1.65 0.76 -4.74
N PHE A 113 1.38 2.03 -4.98
CA PHE A 113 2.44 2.96 -5.37
C PHE A 113 3.47 3.11 -4.23
N PHE A 114 3.00 3.37 -3.03
CA PHE A 114 3.84 3.60 -1.85
C PHE A 114 4.68 2.36 -1.51
N SER A 115 4.09 1.19 -1.42
CA SER A 115 4.80 -0.05 -1.07
C SER A 115 5.89 -0.43 -2.08
N THR A 116 5.68 -0.10 -3.36
CA THR A 116 6.64 -0.40 -4.43
C THR A 116 7.84 0.55 -4.43
N HIS A 117 7.66 1.82 -4.08
CA HIS A 117 8.69 2.86 -4.25
C HIS A 117 9.34 3.33 -2.94
N PHE A 118 8.69 3.09 -1.79
CA PHE A 118 9.17 3.66 -0.53
C PHE A 118 10.49 3.06 -0.05
N TYR A 119 10.73 1.77 -0.29
CA TYR A 119 11.99 1.12 0.11
C TYR A 119 13.22 1.83 -0.49
N GLU A 120 13.21 2.05 -1.80
CA GLU A 120 14.32 2.71 -2.48
C GLU A 120 14.55 4.13 -1.96
N ARG A 121 13.46 4.88 -1.73
CA ARG A 121 13.51 6.22 -1.13
C ARG A 121 14.10 6.19 0.28
N ALA A 122 13.62 5.31 1.13
CA ALA A 122 14.09 5.18 2.50
C ALA A 122 15.59 4.85 2.53
N MET A 123 16.04 3.92 1.70
CA MET A 123 17.47 3.54 1.63
C MET A 123 18.34 4.69 1.14
N LYS A 124 17.91 5.47 0.16
CA LYS A 124 18.65 6.67 -0.30
C LYS A 124 18.78 7.73 0.79
N MET A 125 17.80 7.86 1.66
CA MET A 125 17.83 8.83 2.75
C MET A 125 18.59 8.33 3.97
N THR A 126 18.60 7.02 4.24
CA THR A 126 19.35 6.41 5.34
C THR A 126 20.84 6.29 5.05
N ALA A 127 21.24 6.08 3.79
CA ALA A 127 22.65 5.99 3.39
C ALA A 127 23.49 7.26 3.72
N LYS A 128 22.82 8.38 3.97
CA LYS A 128 23.45 9.66 4.36
C LYS A 128 23.50 9.88 5.88
N ALA A 129 22.88 9.01 6.67
CA ALA A 129 22.82 9.11 8.14
C ALA A 129 22.68 7.71 8.73
N THR A 130 23.27 7.45 9.88
CA THR A 130 23.10 6.23 10.70
C THR A 130 21.67 6.23 11.29
N VAL A 131 20.65 5.95 10.47
CA VAL A 131 19.27 6.02 10.92
C VAL A 131 18.59 4.67 10.71
N ASP A 132 18.32 3.98 11.81
CA ASP A 132 17.60 2.71 11.84
C ASP A 132 16.08 2.91 11.95
N SER A 133 15.56 4.10 11.63
CA SER A 133 14.14 4.43 11.76
C SER A 133 13.64 5.32 10.62
N VAL A 134 12.37 5.10 10.24
CA VAL A 134 11.64 5.97 9.32
C VAL A 134 11.34 7.30 10.01
N ARG A 135 11.68 8.39 9.36
CA ARG A 135 11.29 9.74 9.78
C ARG A 135 10.08 10.21 9.00
N LEU A 136 9.27 11.07 9.62
CA LEU A 136 8.04 11.57 9.01
C LEU A 136 8.26 12.15 7.61
N GLU A 137 9.33 12.93 7.40
CA GLU A 137 9.64 13.55 6.11
C GLU A 137 9.99 12.53 5.01
N MET A 138 10.43 11.31 5.36
CA MET A 138 10.64 10.25 4.38
C MET A 138 9.31 9.85 3.72
N ILE A 139 8.22 9.87 4.47
CA ILE A 139 6.87 9.58 3.99
C ILE A 139 6.26 10.86 3.42
N ALA A 140 6.23 11.94 4.20
CA ALA A 140 5.50 13.16 3.90
C ALA A 140 5.93 13.83 2.59
N ASP A 141 7.23 13.85 2.31
CA ASP A 141 7.79 14.46 1.11
C ASP A 141 8.04 13.43 -0.02
N MET A 142 7.46 12.24 0.06
CA MET A 142 7.50 11.29 -1.04
C MET A 142 6.59 11.74 -2.16
N GLU A 143 7.15 11.85 -3.36
CA GLU A 143 6.38 12.15 -4.56
C GLU A 143 5.58 10.93 -4.99
N ILE A 144 4.27 11.09 -5.06
CA ILE A 144 3.31 10.11 -5.54
C ILE A 144 2.83 10.56 -6.91
N ARG A 145 3.00 9.70 -7.91
CA ARG A 145 2.45 9.89 -9.25
C ARG A 145 1.19 9.09 -9.38
N TYR A 146 0.13 9.69 -9.88
CA TYR A 146 -1.16 9.04 -10.00
C TYR A 146 -1.95 9.55 -11.21
N PRO A 147 -2.79 8.69 -11.82
CA PRO A 147 -3.70 9.12 -12.87
C PRO A 147 -4.74 10.09 -12.30
N HIS A 148 -5.05 11.15 -13.04
CA HIS A 148 -6.09 12.10 -12.64
C HIS A 148 -7.47 11.44 -12.45
N HIS A 149 -7.80 10.47 -13.29
CA HIS A 149 -9.09 9.78 -13.23
C HIS A 149 -9.09 8.65 -12.19
N THR A 150 -10.00 8.73 -11.23
CA THR A 150 -10.19 7.71 -10.18
C THR A 150 -10.48 6.31 -10.77
N THR A 151 -11.18 6.24 -11.91
CA THR A 151 -11.47 4.96 -12.59
C THR A 151 -10.18 4.23 -13.01
N GLU A 152 -9.18 4.96 -13.50
CA GLU A 152 -7.88 4.41 -13.87
C GLU A 152 -7.10 3.97 -12.63
N GLN A 153 -7.12 4.77 -11.54
CA GLN A 153 -6.52 4.39 -10.27
C GLN A 153 -7.10 3.08 -9.73
N VAL A 154 -8.43 2.95 -9.77
CA VAL A 154 -9.14 1.73 -9.34
C VAL A 154 -8.78 0.53 -10.23
N ALA A 155 -8.70 0.73 -11.54
CA ALA A 155 -8.33 -0.34 -12.47
C ALA A 155 -6.89 -0.85 -12.18
N ILE A 156 -5.94 0.06 -11.97
CA ILE A 156 -4.55 -0.27 -11.61
C ILE A 156 -4.51 -0.99 -10.26
N ALA A 157 -5.18 -0.46 -9.24
CA ALA A 157 -5.21 -1.07 -7.91
C ALA A 157 -5.83 -2.48 -7.92
N ASN A 158 -6.89 -2.69 -8.70
CA ASN A 158 -7.52 -4.00 -8.85
C ASN A 158 -6.62 -4.99 -9.60
N PHE A 159 -5.89 -4.54 -10.60
CA PHE A 159 -4.91 -5.36 -11.31
C PHE A 159 -3.86 -5.91 -10.33
N PHE A 160 -3.22 -5.07 -9.53
CA PHE A 160 -2.24 -5.50 -8.53
C PHE A 160 -2.86 -6.38 -7.44
N SER A 161 -4.07 -6.05 -6.97
CA SER A 161 -4.78 -6.87 -5.99
C SER A 161 -5.09 -8.29 -6.50
N ASN A 162 -5.41 -8.42 -7.78
CA ASN A 162 -5.61 -9.73 -8.39
C ASN A 162 -4.28 -10.50 -8.52
N LEU A 163 -3.19 -9.83 -8.84
CA LEU A 163 -1.86 -10.44 -8.85
C LEU A 163 -1.47 -10.96 -7.47
N ASP A 164 -1.63 -10.17 -6.40
CA ASP A 164 -1.36 -10.60 -5.02
C ASP A 164 -2.18 -11.84 -4.65
N ARG A 165 -3.46 -11.86 -5.04
CA ARG A 165 -4.32 -13.02 -4.82
C ARG A 165 -3.82 -14.27 -5.56
N LEU A 166 -3.43 -14.15 -6.82
CA LEU A 166 -2.91 -15.25 -7.62
C LEU A 166 -1.60 -15.79 -7.04
N ILE A 167 -0.69 -14.90 -6.64
CA ILE A 167 0.58 -15.28 -5.99
C ILE A 167 0.30 -16.05 -4.71
N THR A 168 -0.62 -15.56 -3.86
CA THR A 168 -0.98 -16.21 -2.60
C THR A 168 -1.58 -17.60 -2.83
N LEU A 169 -2.47 -17.74 -3.82
CA LEU A 169 -3.06 -19.04 -4.17
C LEU A 169 -2.00 -20.02 -4.64
N HIS A 170 -1.13 -19.60 -5.55
CA HIS A 170 -0.06 -20.45 -6.06
C HIS A 170 0.94 -20.87 -4.97
N GLN A 171 1.27 -19.98 -4.03
CA GLN A 171 2.11 -20.33 -2.88
C GLN A 171 1.46 -21.37 -1.99
N ARG A 172 0.15 -21.30 -1.76
CA ARG A 172 -0.61 -22.30 -0.98
C ARG A 172 -0.65 -23.65 -1.68
N GLU A 173 -0.90 -23.67 -2.98
CA GLU A 173 -0.87 -24.90 -3.77
C GLU A 173 0.51 -25.60 -3.70
N ARG A 174 1.57 -24.83 -3.87
CA ARG A 174 2.94 -25.39 -3.75
C ARG A 174 3.23 -25.93 -2.37
N LEU A 175 2.81 -25.24 -1.32
CA LEU A 175 2.98 -25.72 0.05
C LEU A 175 2.22 -27.03 0.29
N PHE A 176 1.00 -27.14 -0.23
CA PHE A 176 0.19 -28.34 -0.12
C PHE A 176 0.87 -29.53 -0.82
N LEU A 177 1.37 -29.38 -2.04
CA LEU A 177 2.10 -30.42 -2.77
C LEU A 177 3.36 -30.90 -2.03
N ILE A 178 4.14 -29.96 -1.45
CA ILE A 178 5.32 -30.31 -0.65
C ILE A 178 4.93 -31.12 0.59
N LEU A 179 3.82 -30.76 1.26
CA LEU A 179 3.35 -31.49 2.43
C LEU A 179 2.88 -32.91 2.07
N GLU A 180 2.23 -33.08 0.91
CA GLU A 180 1.84 -34.41 0.41
C GLU A 180 3.09 -35.29 0.12
N GLU A 181 4.13 -34.74 -0.49
CA GLU A 181 5.38 -35.45 -0.75
C GLU A 181 6.12 -35.85 0.54
N ILE A 182 6.02 -35.08 1.61
CA ILE A 182 6.67 -35.38 2.90
C ILE A 182 5.90 -36.47 3.68
N LEU A 183 4.57 -36.56 3.48
CA LEU A 183 3.71 -37.46 4.23
C LEU A 183 3.52 -38.84 3.55
N CYS A 184 3.99 -38.99 2.30
CA CYS A 184 4.04 -40.27 1.56
C CYS A 184 5.42 -40.94 1.70
#